data_22d7376f3f03775749d5f0e5eb3c94fe
#
_entry.id   22d7376f3f03775749d5f0e5eb3c94fe
#
_cell.length_a   1.000
_cell.length_b   1.000
_cell.length_c   1.000
_cell.angle_alpha   90.00
_cell.angle_beta   90.00
_cell.angle_gamma   90.00
#
_symmetry.space_group_name_H-M   'P 1'
#
loop_
_entity.id
_entity.type
_entity.pdbx_description
1 polymer ?
#
loop_
_entity_poly.entity_id
_entity_poly.type
_entity_poly.pdbx_seq_one_letter_code
_entity_poly.pdbx_strand_id
1 'polypeptide(L)'
;MCIRDRRQNDAVNSCWMPDSHRLNYKYINAETRIPQPVIRTDAEAPHRPSTWEPALASAAEAVKRIAPNQLAIIASGRMTNEELYMVRHLAAQIGTDMVDIVPRMGESDGMLISADRNPNTNGARLVLDIEPGSRLDAIREGVRSGSIKGILSLGEDLISPEAGFTAEDLDKLDYLFMTAHSANETARHADLVLPGVTYAEKFGTMINVTGRIQRLNRAIQPIGYARDDWQIFRDITLLLGGNPALKDFNSALDILTAMSTEYGALNGVSWGSIGDGGQPILETGVTIPVVEREKNQGR
;
A
#
# COMPACT_ATOMS: atom_id res chain seq x y z
N MET A 1 21.01 13.83 -22.03
CA MET A 1 20.19 12.98 -21.15
C MET A 1 20.60 11.52 -21.36
N CYS A 2 21.05 10.86 -20.33
CA CYS A 2 21.57 9.49 -20.50
C CYS A 2 20.39 8.50 -20.56
N ILE A 3 20.13 7.95 -21.74
CA ILE A 3 19.07 6.94 -21.99
C ILE A 3 19.38 5.59 -21.33
N ARG A 4 20.57 5.45 -20.76
CA ARG A 4 21.16 4.16 -20.34
C ARG A 4 20.46 3.47 -19.15
N ASP A 5 19.71 4.19 -18.35
CA ASP A 5 19.23 3.71 -17.06
C ASP A 5 17.72 3.46 -17.00
N ARG A 6 17.06 3.41 -18.17
CA ARG A 6 15.61 3.30 -18.26
C ARG A 6 15.20 2.17 -19.17
N ARG A 7 14.26 1.40 -18.68
CA ARG A 7 13.58 0.43 -19.50
C ARG A 7 12.59 1.15 -20.39
N GLN A 8 12.77 1.04 -21.70
CA GLN A 8 11.83 1.56 -22.67
C GLN A 8 10.51 0.78 -22.59
N ASN A 9 9.39 1.50 -22.53
CA ASN A 9 8.07 0.92 -22.60
C ASN A 9 7.17 1.86 -23.38
N ASP A 10 7.03 1.60 -24.69
CA ASP A 10 6.27 2.46 -25.61
C ASP A 10 4.77 2.51 -25.28
N ALA A 11 4.27 1.57 -24.48
CA ALA A 11 2.88 1.56 -24.04
C ALA A 11 2.64 2.37 -22.75
N VAL A 12 3.70 2.82 -22.05
CA VAL A 12 3.59 3.49 -20.75
C VAL A 12 4.25 4.87 -20.76
N ASN A 13 5.53 4.94 -21.04
CA ASN A 13 6.30 6.19 -20.93
C ASN A 13 7.37 6.34 -22.02
N SER A 14 7.36 5.47 -23.02
CA SER A 14 8.43 5.40 -24.02
C SER A 14 9.80 5.28 -23.34
N CYS A 15 10.70 6.26 -23.54
CA CYS A 15 11.99 6.33 -22.87
C CYS A 15 12.05 7.43 -21.79
N TRP A 16 10.93 8.04 -21.43
CA TRP A 16 10.88 9.21 -20.56
C TRP A 16 10.62 8.84 -19.09
N MET A 17 11.24 9.57 -18.19
CA MET A 17 10.99 9.52 -16.74
C MET A 17 11.25 10.90 -16.14
N PRO A 18 10.33 11.45 -15.34
CA PRO A 18 10.56 12.70 -14.63
C PRO A 18 11.75 12.59 -13.68
N ASP A 19 12.56 13.66 -13.57
CA ASP A 19 13.71 13.65 -12.66
C ASP A 19 13.31 13.45 -11.20
N SER A 20 12.16 13.98 -10.79
CA SER A 20 11.60 13.75 -9.46
C SER A 20 11.41 12.27 -9.13
N HIS A 21 11.02 11.45 -10.12
CA HIS A 21 10.86 10.00 -9.92
C HIS A 21 12.23 9.30 -10.00
N ARG A 22 13.07 9.68 -10.95
CA ARG A 22 14.38 9.09 -11.15
C ARG A 22 15.31 9.26 -9.95
N LEU A 23 15.21 10.40 -9.25
CA LEU A 23 16.06 10.74 -8.12
C LEU A 23 15.47 10.36 -6.76
N ASN A 24 14.22 9.86 -6.72
CA ASN A 24 13.53 9.48 -5.50
C ASN A 24 13.85 8.03 -5.08
N TYR A 25 15.12 7.75 -4.79
CA TYR A 25 15.56 6.44 -4.32
C TYR A 25 16.39 6.49 -3.02
N LYS A 26 16.79 7.68 -2.60
CA LYS A 26 17.72 7.85 -1.46
C LYS A 26 17.17 7.29 -0.14
N TYR A 27 15.84 7.32 0.02
CA TYR A 27 15.20 6.81 1.24
C TYR A 27 15.30 5.27 1.39
N ILE A 28 15.60 4.53 0.30
CA ILE A 28 15.73 3.08 0.34
C ILE A 28 16.84 2.65 1.32
N ASN A 29 17.91 3.43 1.41
CA ASN A 29 19.06 3.18 2.30
C ASN A 29 19.20 4.24 3.40
N ALA A 30 18.12 4.97 3.73
CA ALA A 30 18.17 5.98 4.78
C ALA A 30 18.29 5.34 6.17
N GLU A 31 18.91 6.06 7.10
CA GLU A 31 19.04 5.62 8.51
C GLU A 31 17.69 5.51 9.22
N THR A 32 16.65 6.16 8.67
CA THR A 32 15.28 6.09 9.18
C THR A 32 14.57 4.76 8.89
N ARG A 33 15.21 3.83 8.13
CA ARG A 33 14.64 2.51 7.84
C ARG A 33 14.41 1.72 9.12
N ILE A 34 13.25 1.03 9.19
CA ILE A 34 12.87 0.20 10.34
C ILE A 34 13.28 -1.23 10.04
N PRO A 35 14.32 -1.78 10.74
CA PRO A 35 14.85 -3.11 10.42
C PRO A 35 14.12 -4.27 11.12
N GLN A 36 13.30 -4.00 12.13
CA GLN A 36 12.61 -5.01 12.94
C GLN A 36 11.35 -4.45 13.59
N PRO A 37 10.40 -5.30 14.01
CA PRO A 37 9.22 -4.85 14.74
C PRO A 37 9.58 -4.06 16.00
N VAL A 38 8.81 -3.03 16.31
CA VAL A 38 8.92 -2.27 17.56
C VAL A 38 7.55 -2.14 18.20
N ILE A 39 7.49 -2.31 19.52
CA ILE A 39 6.27 -2.27 20.32
C ILE A 39 6.43 -1.23 21.41
N ARG A 40 5.36 -0.53 21.71
CA ARG A 40 5.21 0.37 22.85
C ARG A 40 4.19 -0.22 23.82
N THR A 41 4.49 -0.21 25.10
CA THR A 41 3.61 -0.79 26.14
C THR A 41 2.57 0.19 26.69
N ASP A 42 2.87 1.47 26.59
CA ASP A 42 1.98 2.58 26.94
C ASP A 42 2.38 3.84 26.14
N ALA A 43 1.51 4.85 26.15
CA ALA A 43 1.67 6.03 25.30
C ALA A 43 2.96 6.83 25.59
N GLU A 44 3.49 6.78 26.78
CA GLU A 44 4.69 7.51 27.19
C GLU A 44 5.96 6.65 27.12
N ALA A 45 5.81 5.34 26.96
CA ALA A 45 6.96 4.44 26.91
C ALA A 45 7.69 4.54 25.55
N PRO A 46 9.02 4.42 25.54
CA PRO A 46 9.75 4.34 24.28
C PRO A 46 9.45 3.01 23.57
N HIS A 47 9.48 3.04 22.26
CA HIS A 47 9.43 1.83 21.44
C HIS A 47 10.59 0.89 21.80
N ARG A 48 10.28 -0.39 21.94
CA ARG A 48 11.25 -1.46 22.19
C ARG A 48 11.27 -2.43 21.01
N PRO A 49 12.46 -2.90 20.61
CA PRO A 49 12.58 -3.95 19.63
C PRO A 49 11.80 -5.20 20.03
N SER A 50 11.16 -5.85 19.06
CA SER A 50 10.44 -7.11 19.21
C SER A 50 10.80 -8.07 18.09
N THR A 51 10.45 -9.34 18.26
CA THR A 51 10.43 -10.32 17.18
C THR A 51 9.04 -10.40 16.56
N TRP A 52 8.93 -11.08 15.42
CA TRP A 52 7.70 -11.12 14.65
C TRP A 52 6.54 -11.79 15.39
N GLU A 53 6.77 -12.92 16.06
CA GLU A 53 5.71 -13.69 16.70
C GLU A 53 4.99 -12.90 17.80
N PRO A 54 5.68 -12.31 18.83
CA PRO A 54 5.01 -11.47 19.82
C PRO A 54 4.36 -10.23 19.22
N ALA A 55 4.98 -9.62 18.19
CA ALA A 55 4.45 -8.44 17.56
C ALA A 55 3.12 -8.70 16.83
N LEU A 56 3.05 -9.79 16.05
CA LEU A 56 1.81 -10.20 15.36
C LEU A 56 0.73 -10.63 16.34
N ALA A 57 1.09 -11.36 17.42
CA ALA A 57 0.16 -11.73 18.47
C ALA A 57 -0.42 -10.49 19.16
N SER A 58 0.43 -9.50 19.49
CA SER A 58 0.00 -8.23 20.08
C SER A 58 -0.98 -7.48 19.17
N ALA A 59 -0.70 -7.42 17.85
CA ALA A 59 -1.62 -6.82 16.89
C ALA A 59 -3.00 -7.50 16.89
N ALA A 60 -3.01 -8.82 16.80
CA ALA A 60 -4.26 -9.59 16.75
C ALA A 60 -5.07 -9.44 18.05
N GLU A 61 -4.41 -9.44 19.22
CA GLU A 61 -5.08 -9.25 20.49
C GLU A 61 -5.65 -7.85 20.67
N ALA A 62 -4.92 -6.82 20.25
CA ALA A 62 -5.39 -5.44 20.33
C ALA A 62 -6.62 -5.23 19.42
N VAL A 63 -6.57 -5.72 18.19
CA VAL A 63 -7.70 -5.67 17.25
C VAL A 63 -8.93 -6.38 17.81
N LYS A 64 -8.79 -7.54 18.47
CA LYS A 64 -9.90 -8.28 19.08
C LYS A 64 -10.58 -7.54 20.25
N ARG A 65 -9.89 -6.59 20.89
CA ARG A 65 -10.45 -5.82 22.04
C ARG A 65 -11.32 -4.65 21.60
N ILE A 66 -11.19 -4.20 20.36
CA ILE A 66 -11.92 -3.05 19.83
C ILE A 66 -13.07 -3.56 18.95
N ALA A 67 -14.24 -2.97 19.09
CA ALA A 67 -15.39 -3.37 18.29
C ALA A 67 -15.13 -3.07 16.79
N PRO A 68 -15.59 -3.92 15.87
CA PRO A 68 -15.34 -3.76 14.43
C PRO A 68 -15.71 -2.38 13.87
N ASN A 69 -16.83 -1.81 14.31
CA ASN A 69 -17.30 -0.47 13.91
C ASN A 69 -16.51 0.69 14.56
N GLN A 70 -15.58 0.40 15.45
CA GLN A 70 -14.66 1.37 16.06
C GLN A 70 -13.23 1.24 15.52
N LEU A 71 -13.02 0.36 14.53
CA LEU A 71 -11.74 0.17 13.85
C LEU A 71 -11.79 0.72 12.43
N ALA A 72 -10.73 1.40 12.02
CA ALA A 72 -10.52 1.83 10.66
C ALA A 72 -9.21 1.29 10.10
N ILE A 73 -9.17 1.09 8.78
CA ILE A 73 -7.97 0.72 8.02
C ILE A 73 -7.69 1.83 7.02
N ILE A 74 -6.51 2.41 7.09
CA ILE A 74 -6.02 3.37 6.10
C ILE A 74 -4.84 2.73 5.39
N ALA A 75 -5.09 2.27 4.16
CA ALA A 75 -4.10 1.64 3.31
C ALA A 75 -3.46 2.65 2.35
N SER A 76 -2.45 2.22 1.61
CA SER A 76 -1.68 3.07 0.72
C SER A 76 -1.95 2.77 -0.75
N GLY A 77 -2.13 3.82 -1.55
CA GLY A 77 -2.11 3.72 -3.02
C GLY A 77 -0.74 3.34 -3.60
N ARG A 78 0.26 3.11 -2.76
CA ARG A 78 1.59 2.58 -3.12
C ARG A 78 1.71 1.07 -2.90
N MET A 79 0.68 0.43 -2.37
CA MET A 79 0.63 -1.01 -2.21
C MET A 79 0.46 -1.71 -3.56
N THR A 80 0.98 -2.93 -3.64
CA THR A 80 0.70 -3.83 -4.78
C THR A 80 -0.74 -4.33 -4.71
N ASN A 81 -1.25 -4.86 -5.82
CA ASN A 81 -2.58 -5.45 -5.86
C ASN A 81 -2.71 -6.62 -4.87
N GLU A 82 -1.64 -7.40 -4.71
CA GLU A 82 -1.57 -8.54 -3.80
C GLU A 82 -1.61 -8.10 -2.33
N GLU A 83 -0.96 -7.00 -2.00
CA GLU A 83 -1.04 -6.39 -0.67
C GLU A 83 -2.46 -5.88 -0.38
N LEU A 84 -3.07 -5.17 -1.34
CA LEU A 84 -4.45 -4.70 -1.24
C LEU A 84 -5.46 -5.85 -1.12
N TYR A 85 -5.20 -6.97 -1.80
CA TYR A 85 -6.01 -8.18 -1.66
C TYR A 85 -5.98 -8.72 -0.24
N MET A 86 -4.81 -8.74 0.40
CA MET A 86 -4.71 -9.13 1.81
C MET A 86 -5.33 -8.09 2.75
N VAL A 87 -5.26 -6.80 2.44
CA VAL A 87 -5.99 -5.76 3.19
C VAL A 87 -7.50 -6.02 3.15
N ARG A 88 -8.06 -6.38 1.99
CA ARG A 88 -9.49 -6.75 1.86
C ARG A 88 -9.85 -7.94 2.76
N HIS A 89 -9.03 -8.98 2.77
CA HIS A 89 -9.23 -10.14 3.65
C HIS A 89 -9.13 -9.75 5.14
N LEU A 90 -8.19 -8.90 5.50
CA LEU A 90 -8.03 -8.39 6.86
C LEU A 90 -9.25 -7.57 7.29
N ALA A 91 -9.72 -6.65 6.45
CA ALA A 91 -10.90 -5.83 6.71
C ALA A 91 -12.16 -6.69 6.90
N ALA A 92 -12.37 -7.67 6.01
CA ALA A 92 -13.48 -8.63 6.11
C ALA A 92 -13.41 -9.47 7.40
N GLN A 93 -12.21 -9.90 7.80
CA GLN A 93 -12.02 -10.67 9.04
C GLN A 93 -12.25 -9.82 10.29
N ILE A 94 -11.86 -8.56 10.27
CA ILE A 94 -12.15 -7.60 11.36
C ILE A 94 -13.64 -7.29 11.37
N GLY A 95 -14.30 -7.24 10.21
CA GLY A 95 -15.68 -6.84 10.06
C GLY A 95 -15.87 -5.33 10.05
N THR A 96 -14.87 -4.58 9.57
CA THR A 96 -14.95 -3.12 9.44
C THR A 96 -15.21 -2.69 8.00
N ASP A 97 -16.12 -1.73 7.82
CA ASP A 97 -16.36 -1.04 6.55
C ASP A 97 -15.56 0.27 6.43
N MET A 98 -14.89 0.69 7.50
CA MET A 98 -14.08 1.91 7.55
C MET A 98 -12.69 1.65 6.95
N VAL A 99 -12.67 1.38 5.64
CA VAL A 99 -11.44 1.14 4.88
C VAL A 99 -11.30 2.22 3.82
N ASP A 100 -10.14 2.87 3.77
CA ASP A 100 -9.85 3.86 2.74
C ASP A 100 -8.36 3.88 2.37
N ILE A 101 -8.01 4.57 1.30
CA ILE A 101 -6.64 4.94 0.95
C ILE A 101 -6.51 6.46 0.87
N VAL A 102 -5.32 6.97 1.19
CA VAL A 102 -5.04 8.40 1.12
C VAL A 102 -4.90 8.82 -0.35
N PRO A 103 -5.80 9.66 -0.89
CA PRO A 103 -5.66 10.19 -2.23
C PRO A 103 -4.50 11.19 -2.27
N ARG A 104 -3.68 11.12 -3.31
CA ARG A 104 -2.62 12.10 -3.57
C ARG A 104 -2.85 12.73 -4.90
N MET A 105 -3.26 13.97 -4.89
CA MET A 105 -3.59 14.73 -6.09
C MET A 105 -2.62 15.89 -6.28
N GLY A 106 -2.37 16.23 -7.55
CA GLY A 106 -1.53 17.36 -7.92
C GLY A 106 -1.81 17.79 -9.35
N GLU A 107 -1.14 18.83 -9.80
CA GLU A 107 -1.27 19.30 -11.19
C GLU A 107 -0.54 18.36 -12.15
N SER A 108 -1.18 18.01 -13.26
CA SER A 108 -0.52 17.30 -14.36
C SER A 108 0.48 18.22 -15.05
N ASP A 109 1.63 17.68 -15.48
CA ASP A 109 2.59 18.43 -16.31
C ASP A 109 2.24 18.42 -17.81
N GLY A 110 1.14 17.75 -18.17
CA GLY A 110 0.71 17.58 -19.56
C GLY A 110 1.65 16.71 -20.40
N MET A 111 2.54 15.94 -19.78
CA MET A 111 3.51 15.06 -20.43
C MET A 111 3.52 13.65 -19.83
N LEU A 112 4.06 13.51 -18.63
CA LEU A 112 4.29 12.23 -17.96
C LEU A 112 3.64 12.16 -16.59
N ILE A 113 3.55 13.28 -15.89
CA ILE A 113 3.08 13.32 -14.51
C ILE A 113 1.57 13.52 -14.54
N SER A 114 0.81 12.53 -14.10
CA SER A 114 -0.66 12.62 -13.98
C SER A 114 -1.07 13.43 -12.74
N ALA A 115 -2.34 13.84 -12.69
CA ALA A 115 -2.93 14.46 -11.52
C ALA A 115 -2.97 13.49 -10.32
N ASP A 116 -3.26 12.22 -10.57
CA ASP A 116 -3.14 11.16 -9.57
C ASP A 116 -1.67 10.81 -9.35
N ARG A 117 -1.20 10.97 -8.11
CA ARG A 117 0.18 10.73 -7.68
C ARG A 117 0.39 9.36 -7.05
N ASN A 118 -0.65 8.60 -6.84
CA ASN A 118 -0.55 7.23 -6.38
C ASN A 118 -0.28 6.28 -7.55
N PRO A 119 0.66 5.35 -7.45
CA PRO A 119 0.99 4.44 -8.54
C PRO A 119 -0.08 3.35 -8.77
N ASN A 120 -0.94 3.07 -7.79
CA ASN A 120 -1.88 1.95 -7.82
C ASN A 120 -3.31 2.31 -7.35
N THR A 121 -3.77 3.52 -7.63
CA THR A 121 -5.16 3.93 -7.33
C THR A 121 -6.18 3.03 -8.02
N ASN A 122 -5.94 2.64 -9.27
CA ASN A 122 -6.84 1.74 -10.01
C ASN A 122 -6.83 0.31 -9.43
N GLY A 123 -5.71 -0.15 -8.90
CA GLY A 123 -5.67 -1.40 -8.15
C GLY A 123 -6.48 -1.33 -6.86
N ALA A 124 -6.40 -0.22 -6.13
CA ALA A 124 -7.21 -0.04 -4.93
C ALA A 124 -8.71 0.00 -5.24
N ARG A 125 -9.13 0.72 -6.29
CA ARG A 125 -10.53 0.70 -6.76
C ARG A 125 -11.00 -0.70 -7.11
N LEU A 126 -10.20 -1.44 -7.86
CA LEU A 126 -10.56 -2.79 -8.29
C LEU A 126 -10.64 -3.77 -7.12
N VAL A 127 -9.64 -3.75 -6.23
CA VAL A 127 -9.46 -4.79 -5.20
C VAL A 127 -10.26 -4.50 -3.94
N LEU A 128 -10.27 -3.24 -3.49
CA LEU A 128 -10.98 -2.84 -2.26
C LEU A 128 -12.42 -2.41 -2.53
N ASP A 129 -12.79 -2.19 -3.78
CA ASP A 129 -14.10 -1.68 -4.19
C ASP A 129 -14.45 -0.34 -3.50
N ILE A 130 -13.50 0.58 -3.49
CA ILE A 130 -13.62 1.91 -2.87
C ILE A 130 -13.20 3.02 -3.83
N GLU A 131 -13.79 4.21 -3.66
CA GLU A 131 -13.21 5.42 -4.23
C GLU A 131 -12.24 6.04 -3.21
N PRO A 132 -10.96 6.25 -3.57
CA PRO A 132 -9.96 6.80 -2.67
C PRO A 132 -10.38 8.12 -2.01
N GLY A 133 -10.24 8.19 -0.68
CA GLY A 133 -10.62 9.36 0.12
C GLY A 133 -12.11 9.46 0.46
N SER A 134 -12.95 8.55 -0.03
CA SER A 134 -14.41 8.61 0.17
C SER A 134 -14.84 8.46 1.63
N ARG A 135 -14.03 7.80 2.46
CA ARG A 135 -14.29 7.57 3.89
C ARG A 135 -13.32 8.29 4.82
N LEU A 136 -12.27 8.92 4.27
CA LEU A 136 -11.18 9.50 5.06
C LEU A 136 -11.68 10.61 6.01
N ASP A 137 -12.61 11.46 5.54
CA ASP A 137 -13.23 12.50 6.38
C ASP A 137 -14.03 11.89 7.52
N ALA A 138 -14.83 10.85 7.24
CA ALA A 138 -15.62 10.16 8.25
C ALA A 138 -14.73 9.46 9.29
N ILE A 139 -13.60 8.88 8.86
CA ILE A 139 -12.62 8.27 9.77
C ILE A 139 -12.01 9.35 10.67
N ARG A 140 -11.58 10.50 10.12
CA ARG A 140 -11.01 11.61 10.91
C ARG A 140 -12.02 12.14 11.94
N GLU A 141 -13.25 12.37 11.51
CA GLU A 141 -14.31 12.81 12.43
C GLU A 141 -14.63 11.75 13.48
N GLY A 142 -14.60 10.47 13.08
CA GLY A 142 -14.75 9.34 14.00
C GLY A 142 -13.68 9.31 15.09
N VAL A 143 -12.44 9.59 14.75
CA VAL A 143 -11.35 9.72 15.74
C VAL A 143 -11.58 10.91 16.66
N ARG A 144 -11.92 12.08 16.11
CA ARG A 144 -12.17 13.31 16.88
C ARG A 144 -13.33 13.17 17.85
N SER A 145 -14.40 12.51 17.44
CA SER A 145 -15.58 12.23 18.28
C SER A 145 -15.41 11.04 19.23
N GLY A 146 -14.36 10.22 19.07
CA GLY A 146 -14.14 9.00 19.83
C GLY A 146 -14.99 7.81 19.40
N SER A 147 -15.66 7.87 18.26
CA SER A 147 -16.39 6.74 17.67
C SER A 147 -15.44 5.75 16.95
N ILE A 148 -14.30 6.20 16.44
CA ILE A 148 -13.17 5.36 16.01
C ILE A 148 -12.12 5.37 17.12
N LYS A 149 -11.76 4.20 17.58
CA LYS A 149 -10.83 3.98 18.69
C LYS A 149 -9.53 3.32 18.27
N GLY A 150 -9.51 2.68 17.10
CA GLY A 150 -8.31 2.06 16.59
C GLY A 150 -8.13 2.31 15.10
N ILE A 151 -6.88 2.53 14.70
CA ILE A 151 -6.49 2.64 13.28
C ILE A 151 -5.38 1.65 12.98
N LEU A 152 -5.54 0.96 11.85
CA LEU A 152 -4.47 0.22 11.17
C LEU A 152 -3.98 1.08 10.01
N SER A 153 -2.83 1.74 10.18
CA SER A 153 -2.17 2.54 9.14
C SER A 153 -1.21 1.66 8.35
N LEU A 154 -1.61 1.32 7.13
CA LEU A 154 -0.89 0.35 6.32
C LEU A 154 -0.07 1.07 5.24
N GLY A 155 1.21 1.33 5.55
CA GLY A 155 2.14 2.01 4.65
C GLY A 155 1.89 3.52 4.47
N GLU A 156 1.12 4.15 5.38
CA GLU A 156 0.78 5.57 5.30
C GLU A 156 1.27 6.37 6.50
N ASP A 157 1.65 7.63 6.25
CA ASP A 157 1.87 8.63 7.29
C ASP A 157 0.58 9.44 7.48
N LEU A 158 -0.11 9.22 8.60
CA LEU A 158 -1.39 9.85 8.90
C LEU A 158 -1.26 11.35 9.21
N ILE A 159 -0.08 11.80 9.67
CA ILE A 159 0.20 13.22 9.93
C ILE A 159 0.57 13.95 8.65
N SER A 160 0.71 13.23 7.52
CA SER A 160 0.93 13.89 6.23
C SER A 160 -0.22 14.85 5.86
N PRO A 161 0.06 15.93 5.10
CA PRO A 161 -0.98 16.87 4.68
C PRO A 161 -2.15 16.22 3.94
N GLU A 162 -1.88 15.16 3.16
CA GLU A 162 -2.88 14.46 2.38
C GLU A 162 -3.79 13.58 3.25
N ALA A 163 -3.25 12.97 4.31
CA ALA A 163 -4.03 12.18 5.26
C ALA A 163 -4.77 13.05 6.27
N GLY A 164 -4.18 14.19 6.69
CA GLY A 164 -4.82 15.28 7.42
C GLY A 164 -5.20 14.97 8.87
N PHE A 165 -4.54 14.00 9.51
CA PHE A 165 -4.64 13.80 10.96
C PHE A 165 -3.60 14.68 11.67
N THR A 166 -3.89 15.06 12.90
CA THR A 166 -2.95 15.72 13.80
C THR A 166 -2.39 14.74 14.84
N ALA A 167 -1.34 15.12 15.53
CA ALA A 167 -0.81 14.35 16.66
C ALA A 167 -1.89 14.14 17.73
N GLU A 168 -2.67 15.19 18.05
CA GLU A 168 -3.75 15.14 19.01
C GLU A 168 -4.90 14.23 18.57
N ASP A 169 -5.11 14.04 17.26
CA ASP A 169 -6.07 13.06 16.75
C ASP A 169 -5.55 11.63 17.05
N LEU A 170 -4.27 11.37 16.81
CA LEU A 170 -3.68 10.04 17.05
C LEU A 170 -3.60 9.71 18.55
N ASP A 171 -3.36 10.69 19.41
CA ASP A 171 -3.31 10.49 20.86
C ASP A 171 -4.68 10.16 21.50
N LYS A 172 -5.79 10.32 20.75
CA LYS A 172 -7.13 9.90 21.18
C LYS A 172 -7.43 8.42 20.91
N LEU A 173 -6.60 7.76 20.12
CA LEU A 173 -6.80 6.35 19.78
C LEU A 173 -6.46 5.45 20.98
N ASP A 174 -7.28 4.43 21.20
CA ASP A 174 -6.99 3.34 22.12
C ASP A 174 -5.90 2.40 21.54
N TYR A 175 -5.74 2.39 20.19
CA TYR A 175 -4.73 1.58 19.52
C TYR A 175 -4.39 2.12 18.13
N LEU A 176 -3.11 2.29 17.88
CA LEU A 176 -2.55 2.63 16.57
C LEU A 176 -1.51 1.58 16.16
N PHE A 177 -1.84 0.80 15.15
CA PHE A 177 -0.94 -0.13 14.49
C PHE A 177 -0.47 0.46 13.17
N MET A 178 0.82 0.30 12.86
CA MET A 178 1.38 0.79 11.62
C MET A 178 2.27 -0.24 10.93
N THR A 179 2.16 -0.38 9.62
CA THR A 179 3.25 -0.92 8.80
C THR A 179 3.99 0.23 8.12
N ALA A 180 5.31 0.22 8.16
CA ALA A 180 6.12 1.24 7.51
C ALA A 180 7.52 0.72 7.16
N HIS A 181 8.07 1.18 6.05
CA HIS A 181 9.46 0.91 5.71
C HIS A 181 10.45 1.83 6.44
N SER A 182 10.03 3.02 6.86
CA SER A 182 10.85 4.03 7.53
C SER A 182 10.06 4.73 8.62
N ALA A 183 10.74 5.16 9.66
CA ALA A 183 10.18 5.97 10.71
C ALA A 183 9.66 7.31 10.16
N ASN A 184 8.46 7.69 10.58
CA ASN A 184 7.79 8.93 10.26
C ASN A 184 7.08 9.48 11.50
N GLU A 185 6.33 10.57 11.37
CA GLU A 185 5.64 11.17 12.52
C GLU A 185 4.56 10.26 13.10
N THR A 186 3.79 9.56 12.26
CA THR A 186 2.78 8.59 12.73
C THR A 186 3.40 7.47 13.56
N ALA A 187 4.60 7.00 13.17
CA ALA A 187 5.28 5.92 13.89
C ALA A 187 5.61 6.30 15.34
N ARG A 188 5.74 7.58 15.67
CA ARG A 188 5.99 8.05 17.05
C ARG A 188 4.78 7.86 17.97
N HIS A 189 3.58 7.88 17.39
CA HIS A 189 2.31 7.71 18.12
C HIS A 189 1.83 6.26 18.11
N ALA A 190 2.36 5.41 17.21
CA ALA A 190 1.92 4.04 17.05
C ALA A 190 2.29 3.16 18.25
N ASP A 191 1.39 2.26 18.66
CA ASP A 191 1.65 1.25 19.71
C ASP A 191 2.48 0.09 19.17
N LEU A 192 2.33 -0.19 17.88
CA LEU A 192 3.07 -1.22 17.17
C LEU A 192 3.46 -0.71 15.78
N VAL A 193 4.75 -0.82 15.45
CA VAL A 193 5.24 -0.59 14.10
C VAL A 193 5.89 -1.86 13.57
N LEU A 194 5.37 -2.38 12.46
CA LEU A 194 5.92 -3.52 11.76
C LEU A 194 6.69 -3.08 10.50
N PRO A 195 7.91 -3.57 10.31
CA PRO A 195 8.75 -3.17 9.20
C PRO A 195 8.26 -3.78 7.89
N GLY A 196 7.64 -2.96 7.06
CA GLY A 196 7.33 -3.24 5.67
C GLY A 196 8.52 -2.96 4.75
N VAL A 197 8.33 -3.19 3.46
CA VAL A 197 9.36 -3.08 2.43
C VAL A 197 9.13 -1.90 1.49
N THR A 198 10.22 -1.36 0.92
CA THR A 198 10.14 -0.32 -0.12
C THR A 198 9.77 -0.93 -1.48
N TYR A 199 9.45 -0.09 -2.47
CA TYR A 199 9.14 -0.56 -3.82
C TYR A 199 10.28 -1.37 -4.46
N ALA A 200 11.54 -1.10 -4.12
CA ALA A 200 12.70 -1.81 -4.65
C ALA A 200 12.87 -3.21 -4.05
N GLU A 201 12.26 -3.45 -2.90
CA GLU A 201 12.29 -4.70 -2.14
C GLU A 201 11.02 -5.55 -2.36
N LYS A 202 10.00 -5.03 -3.07
CA LYS A 202 8.71 -5.68 -3.32
C LYS A 202 8.69 -6.54 -4.58
N PHE A 203 7.80 -7.50 -4.56
CA PHE A 203 7.40 -8.29 -5.71
C PHE A 203 5.87 -8.31 -5.79
N GLY A 204 5.29 -8.00 -6.94
CA GLY A 204 3.83 -7.98 -7.11
C GLY A 204 3.41 -7.19 -8.35
N THR A 205 2.18 -6.75 -8.37
CA THR A 205 1.59 -6.03 -9.51
C THR A 205 0.95 -4.72 -9.09
N MET A 206 0.89 -3.76 -10.02
CA MET A 206 0.17 -2.50 -9.87
C MET A 206 -0.61 -2.18 -11.15
N ILE A 207 -1.73 -1.46 -11.02
CA ILE A 207 -2.53 -1.00 -12.16
C ILE A 207 -2.35 0.52 -12.27
N ASN A 208 -1.66 0.95 -13.30
CA ASN A 208 -1.34 2.35 -13.52
C ASN A 208 -2.57 3.20 -13.89
N VAL A 209 -2.38 4.50 -14.02
CA VAL A 209 -3.44 5.48 -14.31
C VAL A 209 -4.19 5.19 -15.65
N THR A 210 -3.55 4.54 -16.61
CA THR A 210 -4.18 4.16 -17.88
C THR A 210 -4.91 2.81 -17.85
N GLY A 211 -5.00 2.17 -16.69
CA GLY A 211 -5.64 0.86 -16.53
C GLY A 211 -4.77 -0.32 -16.96
N ARG A 212 -3.46 -0.13 -17.07
CA ARG A 212 -2.51 -1.17 -17.42
C ARG A 212 -1.93 -1.81 -16.16
N ILE A 213 -2.07 -3.15 -16.02
CA ILE A 213 -1.37 -3.91 -14.98
C ILE A 213 0.09 -4.09 -15.37
N GLN A 214 0.99 -3.83 -14.43
CA GLN A 214 2.44 -3.92 -14.60
C GLN A 214 3.07 -4.71 -13.46
N ARG A 215 4.16 -5.42 -13.77
CA ARG A 215 4.94 -6.15 -12.78
C ARG A 215 5.90 -5.24 -12.03
N LEU A 216 5.99 -5.46 -10.74
CA LEU A 216 7.03 -4.92 -9.88
C LEU A 216 7.95 -6.08 -9.48
N ASN A 217 9.20 -6.03 -9.94
CA ASN A 217 10.21 -7.03 -9.62
C ASN A 217 11.10 -6.54 -8.48
N ARG A 218 11.33 -7.40 -7.51
CA ARG A 218 12.28 -7.13 -6.43
C ARG A 218 13.68 -6.90 -7.01
N ALA A 219 14.24 -5.72 -6.74
CA ALA A 219 15.58 -5.34 -7.20
C ALA A 219 16.65 -5.59 -6.13
N ILE A 220 16.29 -5.49 -4.85
CA ILE A 220 17.18 -5.68 -3.70
C ILE A 220 16.49 -6.49 -2.61
N GLN A 221 17.25 -7.09 -1.71
CA GLN A 221 16.70 -7.81 -0.56
C GLN A 221 16.18 -6.83 0.50
N PRO A 222 15.10 -7.20 1.23
CA PRO A 222 14.62 -6.43 2.38
C PRO A 222 15.70 -6.21 3.43
N ILE A 223 15.67 -5.05 4.08
CA ILE A 223 16.59 -4.73 5.17
C ILE A 223 16.22 -5.49 6.46
N GLY A 224 17.21 -5.99 7.17
CA GLY A 224 17.03 -6.60 8.50
C GLY A 224 15.98 -7.72 8.48
N TYR A 225 14.93 -7.54 9.25
CA TYR A 225 13.80 -8.48 9.36
C TYR A 225 12.52 -7.95 8.69
N ALA A 226 12.61 -6.92 7.83
CA ALA A 226 11.45 -6.41 7.10
C ALA A 226 10.81 -7.52 6.22
N ARG A 227 9.48 -7.50 6.11
CA ARG A 227 8.70 -8.48 5.34
C ARG A 227 7.81 -7.79 4.33
N ASP A 228 7.48 -8.49 3.24
CA ASP A 228 6.42 -8.04 2.33
C ASP A 228 5.12 -7.82 3.11
N ASP A 229 4.46 -6.69 2.89
CA ASP A 229 3.27 -6.30 3.65
C ASP A 229 2.14 -7.32 3.51
N TRP A 230 1.99 -7.99 2.34
CA TRP A 230 1.00 -9.06 2.16
C TRP A 230 1.17 -10.22 3.15
N GLN A 231 2.42 -10.57 3.52
CA GLN A 231 2.69 -11.62 4.52
C GLN A 231 2.23 -11.17 5.91
N ILE A 232 2.49 -9.89 6.25
CA ILE A 232 2.09 -9.31 7.53
C ILE A 232 0.56 -9.36 7.67
N PHE A 233 -0.16 -8.92 6.63
CA PHE A 233 -1.64 -8.88 6.65
C PHE A 233 -2.24 -10.28 6.65
N ARG A 234 -1.68 -11.23 5.88
CA ARG A 234 -2.05 -12.63 5.91
C ARG A 234 -1.93 -13.20 7.33
N ASP A 235 -0.77 -13.02 7.95
CA ASP A 235 -0.47 -13.62 9.25
C ASP A 235 -1.38 -13.03 10.34
N ILE A 236 -1.64 -11.72 10.34
CA ILE A 236 -2.60 -11.11 11.27
C ILE A 236 -4.01 -11.64 11.00
N THR A 237 -4.44 -11.74 9.74
CA THR A 237 -5.76 -12.28 9.38
C THR A 237 -5.95 -13.70 9.91
N LEU A 238 -4.94 -14.56 9.78
CA LEU A 238 -4.95 -15.92 10.31
C LEU A 238 -5.02 -15.96 11.84
N LEU A 239 -4.29 -15.09 12.54
CA LEU A 239 -4.34 -14.97 14.00
C LEU A 239 -5.69 -14.44 14.51
N LEU A 240 -6.40 -13.70 13.69
CA LEU A 240 -7.78 -13.27 13.97
C LEU A 240 -8.81 -14.39 13.71
N GLY A 241 -8.39 -15.57 13.23
CA GLY A 241 -9.27 -16.68 12.90
C GLY A 241 -9.81 -16.63 11.47
N GLY A 242 -9.14 -15.92 10.57
CA GLY A 242 -9.50 -15.81 9.16
C GLY A 242 -9.40 -17.11 8.38
N ASN A 243 -9.80 -17.08 7.11
CA ASN A 243 -9.85 -18.22 6.22
C ASN A 243 -8.52 -19.02 6.23
N PRO A 244 -8.52 -20.30 6.66
CA PRO A 244 -7.30 -21.11 6.71
C PRO A 244 -6.61 -21.30 5.35
N ALA A 245 -7.34 -21.17 4.23
CA ALA A 245 -6.76 -21.26 2.89
C ALA A 245 -5.72 -20.17 2.59
N LEU A 246 -5.73 -19.07 3.34
CA LEU A 246 -4.70 -18.03 3.23
C LEU A 246 -3.29 -18.56 3.56
N LYS A 247 -3.16 -19.67 4.29
CA LYS A 247 -1.87 -20.34 4.56
C LYS A 247 -1.20 -20.85 3.30
N ASP A 248 -1.97 -21.12 2.25
CA ASP A 248 -1.47 -21.66 0.99
C ASP A 248 -0.81 -20.59 0.12
N PHE A 249 -0.98 -19.30 0.46
CA PHE A 249 -0.27 -18.21 -0.20
C PHE A 249 1.18 -18.14 0.30
N ASN A 250 2.12 -18.60 -0.50
CA ASN A 250 3.55 -18.61 -0.21
C ASN A 250 4.30 -17.51 -0.98
N SER A 251 3.64 -16.91 -1.97
CA SER A 251 4.19 -15.86 -2.81
C SER A 251 3.10 -14.91 -3.31
N ALA A 252 3.51 -13.73 -3.78
CA ALA A 252 2.58 -12.83 -4.47
C ALA A 252 2.01 -13.45 -5.75
N LEU A 253 2.66 -14.44 -6.35
CA LEU A 253 2.14 -15.17 -7.52
C LEU A 253 0.91 -16.02 -7.18
N ASP A 254 0.89 -16.63 -6.00
CA ASP A 254 -0.27 -17.41 -5.55
C ASP A 254 -1.46 -16.48 -5.37
N ILE A 255 -1.23 -15.29 -4.82
CA ILE A 255 -2.25 -14.26 -4.64
C ILE A 255 -2.74 -13.75 -6.00
N LEU A 256 -1.84 -13.42 -6.93
CA LEU A 256 -2.22 -13.01 -8.29
C LEU A 256 -3.08 -14.09 -8.97
N THR A 257 -2.74 -15.36 -8.79
CA THR A 257 -3.52 -16.48 -9.33
C THR A 257 -4.92 -16.51 -8.72
N ALA A 258 -5.06 -16.36 -7.42
CA ALA A 258 -6.36 -16.27 -6.76
C ALA A 258 -7.18 -15.08 -7.26
N MET A 259 -6.55 -13.90 -7.34
CA MET A 259 -7.18 -12.69 -7.87
C MET A 259 -7.65 -12.84 -9.32
N SER A 260 -6.89 -13.56 -10.17
CA SER A 260 -7.25 -13.76 -11.57
C SER A 260 -8.50 -14.63 -11.76
N THR A 261 -8.89 -15.39 -10.74
CA THR A 261 -10.15 -16.15 -10.74
C THR A 261 -11.31 -15.40 -10.10
N GLU A 262 -11.03 -14.45 -9.21
CA GLU A 262 -12.04 -13.69 -8.48
C GLU A 262 -12.49 -12.43 -9.20
N TYR A 263 -11.55 -11.70 -9.81
CA TYR A 263 -11.84 -10.41 -10.47
C TYR A 263 -11.94 -10.59 -11.98
N GLY A 264 -13.10 -10.27 -12.55
CA GLY A 264 -13.34 -10.38 -14.00
C GLY A 264 -12.33 -9.59 -14.86
N ALA A 265 -11.90 -8.42 -14.38
CA ALA A 265 -10.87 -7.62 -15.05
C ALA A 265 -9.48 -8.29 -15.09
N LEU A 266 -9.23 -9.25 -14.20
CA LEU A 266 -7.98 -10.02 -14.12
C LEU A 266 -8.10 -11.41 -14.75
N ASN A 267 -9.24 -11.76 -15.33
CA ASN A 267 -9.44 -13.07 -15.92
C ASN A 267 -8.40 -13.37 -17.00
N GLY A 268 -7.69 -14.49 -16.86
CA GLY A 268 -6.59 -14.88 -17.75
C GLY A 268 -5.28 -14.11 -17.57
N VAL A 269 -5.22 -13.17 -16.62
CA VAL A 269 -3.98 -12.47 -16.26
C VAL A 269 -3.08 -13.41 -15.45
N SER A 270 -1.83 -13.51 -15.87
CA SER A 270 -0.79 -14.25 -15.19
C SER A 270 0.51 -13.45 -15.20
N TRP A 271 1.47 -13.81 -14.37
CA TRP A 271 2.79 -13.18 -14.40
C TRP A 271 3.43 -13.21 -15.79
N GLY A 272 3.28 -14.32 -16.50
CA GLY A 272 3.79 -14.48 -17.87
C GLY A 272 3.08 -13.57 -18.88
N SER A 273 1.72 -13.50 -18.82
CA SER A 273 0.94 -12.70 -19.77
C SER A 273 1.15 -11.19 -19.59
N ILE A 274 1.36 -10.72 -18.36
CA ILE A 274 1.67 -9.31 -18.09
C ILE A 274 2.96 -8.90 -18.83
N GLY A 275 3.96 -9.77 -18.85
CA GLY A 275 5.21 -9.50 -19.54
C GLY A 275 5.90 -8.24 -19.01
N ASP A 276 6.84 -7.74 -19.80
CA ASP A 276 7.64 -6.56 -19.47
C ASP A 276 6.94 -5.24 -19.81
N GLY A 277 6.08 -5.25 -20.79
CA GLY A 277 5.31 -4.08 -21.24
C GLY A 277 4.07 -3.79 -20.39
N GLY A 278 3.66 -4.74 -19.54
CA GLY A 278 2.38 -4.71 -18.89
C GLY A 278 1.22 -5.07 -19.83
N GLN A 279 0.02 -5.25 -19.28
CA GLN A 279 -1.19 -5.63 -20.02
C GLN A 279 -2.33 -4.65 -19.69
N PRO A 280 -3.06 -4.09 -20.69
CA PRO A 280 -4.25 -3.30 -20.43
C PRO A 280 -5.36 -4.21 -19.90
N ILE A 281 -6.00 -3.81 -18.79
CA ILE A 281 -7.07 -4.58 -18.15
C ILE A 281 -8.30 -3.72 -17.77
N LEU A 282 -8.15 -2.39 -17.73
CA LEU A 282 -9.21 -1.45 -17.45
C LEU A 282 -9.22 -0.35 -18.52
N GLU A 283 -10.40 0.12 -18.87
CA GLU A 283 -10.60 1.32 -19.70
C GLU A 283 -10.84 2.52 -18.79
N THR A 284 -9.82 3.36 -18.60
CA THR A 284 -9.89 4.53 -17.69
C THR A 284 -10.19 5.83 -18.43
N GLY A 285 -10.08 5.83 -19.76
CA GLY A 285 -10.15 7.06 -20.58
C GLY A 285 -8.93 7.97 -20.41
N VAL A 286 -7.97 7.61 -19.58
CA VAL A 286 -6.76 8.40 -19.35
C VAL A 286 -5.65 7.96 -20.30
N THR A 287 -4.97 8.93 -20.91
CA THR A 287 -3.81 8.72 -21.79
C THR A 287 -2.57 9.40 -21.21
N ILE A 288 -1.41 8.98 -21.68
CA ILE A 288 -0.14 9.62 -21.33
C ILE A 288 0.28 10.50 -22.51
N PRO A 289 0.27 11.83 -22.37
CA PRO A 289 0.41 12.74 -23.52
C PRO A 289 1.69 12.57 -24.34
N VAL A 290 2.82 12.25 -23.69
CA VAL A 290 4.08 12.04 -24.42
C VAL A 290 3.99 10.82 -25.34
N VAL A 291 3.33 9.75 -24.91
CA VAL A 291 3.16 8.52 -25.73
C VAL A 291 2.25 8.79 -26.91
N GLU A 292 1.16 9.54 -26.72
CA GLU A 292 0.25 9.93 -27.81
C GLU A 292 0.95 10.84 -28.83
N ARG A 293 1.78 11.78 -28.39
CA ARG A 293 2.56 12.63 -29.29
C ARG A 293 3.53 11.82 -30.17
N GLU A 294 4.22 10.84 -29.57
CA GLU A 294 5.16 9.99 -30.29
C GLU A 294 4.45 9.09 -31.32
N LYS A 295 3.29 8.52 -30.99
CA LYS A 295 2.47 7.76 -31.94
C LYS A 295 2.05 8.60 -33.13
N ASN A 296 1.65 9.85 -32.91
CA ASN A 296 1.20 10.76 -33.96
C ASN A 296 2.35 11.31 -34.85
N GLN A 297 3.60 11.21 -34.39
CA GLN A 297 4.78 11.63 -35.17
C GLN A 297 5.37 10.49 -36.04
N GLY A 298 4.73 9.33 -36.08
CA GLY A 298 5.06 8.26 -37.01
C GLY A 298 6.36 7.52 -36.70
N ARG A 299 6.54 7.14 -35.44
CA ARG A 299 7.58 6.17 -35.06
C ARG A 299 7.28 4.79 -35.53
#